data_5b2c75541b0124168026ffc9a4871c2a
#
_entry.id   5b2c75541b0124168026ffc9a4871c2a
#
_cell.length_a   1.000
_cell.length_b   1.000
_cell.length_c   1.000
_cell.angle_alpha   90.00
_cell.angle_beta   90.00
_cell.angle_gamma   90.00
#
_symmetry.space_group_name_H-M   'P 1'
#
loop_
_entity.id
_entity.type
_entity.pdbx_description
1 polymer ?
#
loop_
_entity_poly.entity_id
_entity_poly.type
_entity_poly.pdbx_seq_one_letter_code
_entity_poly.pdbx_strand_id
1 'polypeptide(L)'
;MMDVMNEKGKMCDLSNAQESKSPIQSESAHGNVCGSGNVSANTNVDIMNERYIIWRRNTPFLYSSLLKNKLEWPSLTVEFMGSENSFKSKTNYFTSKILLGTHTSNQDSEYVYIGEIKSPLYCTKEDVLQYENYTGFLSTKHPLPSFEIKAKLLHPGEVIRATHLPSNSFFIVTQTYNGNILLFDYTKHPSFPSDISTCYPQMILKGHTAEGNGLCWNSNKIYDNYKTNGNVFNKLGDNDAMESNDENAGQINTSNLLLASCSADGSICLWDINKGTKSNEVPRTYGINKIGKTADYNIKIYENTPTLSPLCTWTNKNEKTSLNDIFFHPKYFNVLGVCDDNGYMNLYDIRKKKFFTKPEINFKDHNEPMNTFSFDHFSEYIFSCGYSDGLISIWDIRYNKESLLNLDYHTQSINRIKFCLMQSGIFGTCSDDGTACIWDISRNSKNYEQVRKLEDDIYNNPKKIPKQLLFVHGGHVGSVYDMSWANSNTFLVATVGADNSLQVWHMNEQFMFQ
;
A
#
# COMPACT_ATOMS: atom_id res chain seq x y z
N MET A 1 -10.77 -23.29 18.62
CA MET A 1 -11.29 -22.12 19.36
C MET A 1 -12.36 -22.48 20.42
N MET A 2 -12.65 -23.74 20.64
CA MET A 2 -13.68 -24.20 21.61
C MET A 2 -13.19 -24.95 22.86
N ASP A 3 -11.91 -25.25 22.98
CA ASP A 3 -11.41 -26.03 24.15
C ASP A 3 -10.84 -25.19 25.30
N VAL A 4 -11.03 -23.88 25.33
CA VAL A 4 -10.57 -23.01 26.43
C VAL A 4 -11.73 -22.43 27.27
N MET A 5 -12.97 -22.84 27.03
CA MET A 5 -14.13 -22.30 27.75
C MET A 5 -14.75 -23.24 28.81
N ASN A 6 -13.98 -24.09 29.45
CA ASN A 6 -14.50 -24.93 30.52
C ASN A 6 -13.65 -24.87 31.77
N GLU A 7 -13.53 -23.71 32.40
CA GLU A 7 -13.34 -23.60 33.85
C GLU A 7 -13.77 -22.19 34.34
N LYS A 8 -14.96 -22.20 35.00
CA LYS A 8 -15.41 -21.28 36.04
C LYS A 8 -15.45 -19.78 35.70
N GLY A 9 -16.56 -19.32 35.19
CA GLY A 9 -16.93 -17.89 35.20
C GLY A 9 -18.37 -17.71 35.67
N LYS A 10 -18.58 -17.27 36.91
CA LYS A 10 -19.86 -16.74 37.38
C LYS A 10 -20.14 -15.43 36.62
N MET A 11 -21.28 -15.39 35.96
CA MET A 11 -21.91 -14.17 35.49
C MET A 11 -22.25 -13.27 36.68
N CYS A 12 -21.75 -12.03 36.69
CA CYS A 12 -22.26 -10.95 37.51
C CYS A 12 -23.23 -10.12 36.68
N ASP A 13 -24.50 -10.20 37.04
CA ASP A 13 -25.55 -9.29 36.57
C ASP A 13 -25.25 -7.87 37.05
N LEU A 14 -25.15 -6.94 36.12
CA LEU A 14 -25.19 -5.49 36.33
C LEU A 14 -26.40 -4.93 35.62
N SER A 15 -27.56 -5.06 36.24
CA SER A 15 -28.73 -4.25 36.01
C SER A 15 -28.74 -3.14 37.06
N ASN A 16 -28.98 -1.90 36.59
CA ASN A 16 -29.29 -0.64 37.28
C ASN A 16 -28.18 0.40 37.35
N ALA A 17 -28.21 1.29 36.39
CA ALA A 17 -27.89 2.70 36.57
C ALA A 17 -28.95 3.52 35.81
N GLN A 18 -29.80 4.21 36.54
CA GLN A 18 -30.81 5.14 36.04
C GLN A 18 -30.14 6.41 35.51
N GLU A 19 -30.41 6.77 34.28
CA GLU A 19 -30.11 8.10 33.73
C GLU A 19 -31.30 9.04 33.92
N SER A 20 -31.00 10.17 34.53
CA SER A 20 -31.92 11.32 34.66
C SER A 20 -32.01 12.09 33.33
N LYS A 21 -33.21 12.15 32.76
CA LYS A 21 -33.56 12.96 31.59
C LYS A 21 -33.98 14.35 32.03
N SER A 22 -33.43 15.39 31.39
CA SER A 22 -34.05 16.73 31.30
C SER A 22 -34.45 17.01 29.85
N PRO A 23 -35.63 17.65 29.62
CA PRO A 23 -36.19 17.81 28.28
C PRO A 23 -35.77 19.14 27.64
N ILE A 24 -35.42 19.13 26.36
CA ILE A 24 -35.36 20.34 25.53
C ILE A 24 -36.42 20.22 24.43
N GLN A 25 -37.15 21.32 24.29
CA GLN A 25 -38.37 21.51 23.52
C GLN A 25 -38.16 21.42 22.00
N SER A 26 -39.19 20.93 21.35
CA SER A 26 -39.40 20.89 19.91
C SER A 26 -39.78 22.25 19.33
N GLU A 27 -39.18 22.67 18.23
CA GLU A 27 -39.79 23.58 17.26
C GLU A 27 -39.83 22.93 15.88
N SER A 28 -41.04 22.94 15.34
CA SER A 28 -41.43 22.40 14.06
C SER A 28 -41.19 23.41 12.93
N ALA A 29 -40.59 23.01 11.83
CA ALA A 29 -40.78 23.69 10.56
C ALA A 29 -40.81 22.64 9.41
N HIS A 30 -41.90 22.70 8.66
CA HIS A 30 -42.18 21.90 7.46
C HIS A 30 -41.24 22.23 6.31
N GLY A 31 -40.79 21.20 5.61
CA GLY A 31 -40.11 21.32 4.32
C GLY A 31 -39.91 19.95 3.69
N ASN A 32 -40.80 19.52 2.80
CA ASN A 32 -40.66 18.34 1.96
C ASN A 32 -39.51 18.53 0.95
N VAL A 33 -38.51 17.68 1.00
CA VAL A 33 -37.66 17.38 -0.18
C VAL A 33 -37.30 15.88 -0.15
N CYS A 34 -37.69 15.18 -1.21
CA CYS A 34 -37.28 13.82 -1.51
C CYS A 34 -35.75 13.72 -1.63
N GLY A 35 -35.11 12.86 -0.85
CA GLY A 35 -33.70 12.55 -0.93
C GLY A 35 -33.44 11.08 -0.58
N SER A 36 -33.37 10.22 -1.58
CA SER A 36 -33.08 8.77 -1.45
C SER A 36 -31.58 8.45 -1.42
N GLY A 37 -30.75 9.32 -0.83
CA GLY A 37 -29.30 9.18 -0.81
C GLY A 37 -28.63 8.91 0.56
N ASN A 38 -29.33 9.14 1.68
CA ASN A 38 -28.68 9.17 3.00
C ASN A 38 -28.79 7.89 3.85
N VAL A 39 -29.53 6.87 3.41
CA VAL A 39 -29.74 5.68 4.25
C VAL A 39 -28.58 4.68 4.14
N SER A 40 -27.91 4.61 3.00
CA SER A 40 -26.80 3.64 2.80
C SER A 40 -25.48 4.05 3.47
N ALA A 41 -25.20 5.35 3.57
CA ALA A 41 -23.95 5.83 4.18
C ALA A 41 -23.93 5.64 5.70
N ASN A 42 -25.04 5.87 6.38
CA ASN A 42 -25.13 5.69 7.84
C ASN A 42 -25.01 4.21 8.24
N THR A 43 -25.59 3.29 7.47
CA THR A 43 -25.51 1.85 7.78
C THR A 43 -24.08 1.29 7.65
N ASN A 44 -23.29 1.77 6.68
CA ASN A 44 -21.92 1.33 6.52
C ASN A 44 -21.00 1.81 7.67
N VAL A 45 -21.18 3.03 8.13
CA VAL A 45 -20.44 3.58 9.29
C VAL A 45 -20.77 2.80 10.57
N ASP A 46 -22.03 2.45 10.78
CA ASP A 46 -22.45 1.67 11.94
C ASP A 46 -21.84 0.26 11.93
N ILE A 47 -21.82 -0.42 10.77
CA ILE A 47 -21.19 -1.74 10.60
C ILE A 47 -19.68 -1.67 10.87
N MET A 48 -18.99 -0.65 10.36
CA MET A 48 -17.55 -0.46 10.59
C MET A 48 -17.26 -0.23 12.08
N ASN A 49 -18.10 0.55 12.77
CA ASN A 49 -17.96 0.81 14.21
C ASN A 49 -18.18 -0.46 15.05
N GLU A 50 -19.21 -1.25 14.74
CA GLU A 50 -19.46 -2.53 15.43
C GLU A 50 -18.30 -3.51 15.24
N ARG A 51 -17.80 -3.64 14.01
CA ARG A 51 -16.62 -4.47 13.72
C ARG A 51 -15.39 -4.00 14.49
N TYR A 52 -15.15 -2.69 14.56
CA TYR A 52 -14.05 -2.12 15.33
C TYR A 52 -14.15 -2.47 16.82
N ILE A 53 -15.33 -2.41 17.42
CA ILE A 53 -15.57 -2.78 18.82
C ILE A 53 -15.25 -4.27 19.06
N ILE A 54 -15.68 -5.15 18.15
CA ILE A 54 -15.39 -6.60 18.24
C ILE A 54 -13.88 -6.83 18.08
N TRP A 55 -13.27 -6.23 17.05
CA TRP A 55 -11.83 -6.30 16.82
C TRP A 55 -11.04 -5.85 18.06
N ARG A 56 -11.41 -4.72 18.63
CA ARG A 56 -10.76 -4.15 19.81
C ARG A 56 -10.74 -5.09 21.01
N ARG A 57 -11.85 -5.80 21.26
CA ARG A 57 -11.92 -6.79 22.35
C ARG A 57 -11.01 -7.99 22.12
N ASN A 58 -10.73 -8.32 20.86
CA ASN A 58 -9.94 -9.49 20.49
C ASN A 58 -8.45 -9.19 20.23
N THR A 59 -8.03 -7.92 20.23
CA THR A 59 -6.63 -7.53 19.93
C THR A 59 -5.59 -8.29 20.76
N PRO A 60 -5.76 -8.57 22.07
CA PRO A 60 -4.74 -9.27 22.87
C PRO A 60 -4.48 -10.70 22.44
N PHE A 61 -5.41 -11.30 21.72
CA PHE A 61 -5.31 -12.67 21.22
C PHE A 61 -4.86 -12.72 19.76
N LEU A 62 -5.18 -11.69 18.99
CA LEU A 62 -4.94 -11.63 17.55
C LEU A 62 -3.52 -11.20 17.20
N TYR A 63 -2.89 -10.37 18.02
CA TYR A 63 -1.62 -9.73 17.69
C TYR A 63 -0.52 -10.11 18.68
N SER A 64 0.69 -10.29 18.15
CA SER A 64 1.92 -10.33 18.95
C SER A 64 2.52 -8.94 19.13
N SER A 65 2.20 -7.98 18.25
CA SER A 65 2.54 -6.56 18.37
C SER A 65 1.52 -5.72 17.63
N LEU A 66 1.12 -4.59 18.20
CA LEU A 66 0.18 -3.65 17.62
C LEU A 66 0.57 -2.22 18.02
N LEU A 67 0.74 -1.36 17.01
CA LEU A 67 0.91 0.09 17.15
C LEU A 67 -0.23 0.76 16.39
N LYS A 68 -1.01 1.60 17.05
CA LYS A 68 -1.97 2.50 16.40
C LYS A 68 -1.58 3.93 16.72
N ASN A 69 -1.20 4.69 15.70
CA ASN A 69 -0.84 6.10 15.83
C ASN A 69 -1.79 6.96 15.02
N LYS A 70 -2.35 8.00 15.64
CA LYS A 70 -3.19 8.97 14.95
C LYS A 70 -2.27 10.00 14.26
N LEU A 71 -2.40 10.12 12.96
CA LEU A 71 -1.76 11.15 12.15
C LEU A 71 -2.61 12.43 12.18
N GLU A 72 -1.99 13.55 11.91
CA GLU A 72 -2.67 14.84 11.75
C GLU A 72 -3.60 14.83 10.53
N TRP A 73 -3.12 14.30 9.42
CA TRP A 73 -3.83 14.11 8.16
C TRP A 73 -3.75 12.65 7.71
N PRO A 74 -4.74 12.15 6.93
CA PRO A 74 -4.66 10.81 6.36
C PRO A 74 -3.47 10.70 5.41
N SER A 75 -2.99 9.48 5.21
CA SER A 75 -1.98 9.15 4.20
C SER A 75 -2.57 8.20 3.16
N LEU A 76 -2.34 8.48 1.88
CA LEU A 76 -2.73 7.60 0.77
C LEU A 76 -1.67 6.54 0.47
N THR A 77 -0.48 6.63 1.07
CA THR A 77 0.66 5.77 0.78
C THR A 77 1.44 5.44 2.04
N VAL A 78 1.92 4.20 2.12
CA VAL A 78 2.81 3.74 3.19
C VAL A 78 3.84 2.77 2.64
N GLU A 79 5.11 2.98 3.01
CA GLU A 79 6.18 2.08 2.62
C GLU A 79 7.23 1.96 3.73
N PHE A 80 7.57 0.71 4.12
CA PHE A 80 8.75 0.49 4.94
C PHE A 80 10.00 0.75 4.10
N MET A 81 10.88 1.61 4.60
CA MET A 81 12.15 1.92 3.94
C MET A 81 13.20 0.89 4.33
N GLY A 82 13.89 0.33 3.32
CA GLY A 82 14.81 -0.79 3.51
C GLY A 82 15.99 -0.52 4.44
N SER A 83 16.32 -1.53 5.16
CA SER A 83 17.59 -2.08 5.64
C SER A 83 18.58 -1.23 6.43
N GLU A 84 18.21 -0.33 7.28
CA GLU A 84 19.03 -0.16 8.47
C GLU A 84 18.47 -1.04 9.60
N ASN A 85 18.36 -2.33 9.32
CA ASN A 85 18.07 -3.35 10.33
C ASN A 85 19.29 -3.49 11.23
N SER A 86 19.53 -2.51 12.06
CA SER A 86 20.36 -2.74 13.21
C SER A 86 19.55 -3.60 14.20
N PHE A 87 19.47 -4.92 13.95
CA PHE A 87 19.42 -5.87 15.06
C PHE A 87 20.66 -5.57 15.92
N LYS A 88 20.58 -4.51 16.70
CA LYS A 88 21.55 -4.31 17.76
C LYS A 88 21.29 -5.48 18.70
N SER A 89 22.12 -6.49 18.64
CA SER A 89 22.05 -7.76 19.39
C SER A 89 21.95 -7.60 20.92
N LYS A 90 21.80 -6.38 21.41
CA LYS A 90 21.60 -6.01 22.81
C LYS A 90 20.25 -5.38 23.12
N THR A 91 19.40 -5.12 22.12
CA THR A 91 18.09 -4.50 22.34
C THR A 91 17.00 -5.40 21.79
N ASN A 92 15.99 -5.72 22.59
CA ASN A 92 14.81 -6.52 22.20
C ASN A 92 13.85 -5.72 21.30
N TYR A 93 14.40 -4.82 20.45
CA TYR A 93 13.62 -3.94 19.56
C TYR A 93 14.00 -4.12 18.11
N PHE A 94 12.97 -4.06 17.30
CA PHE A 94 13.04 -3.78 15.87
C PHE A 94 12.87 -2.27 15.65
N THR A 95 13.76 -1.66 14.89
CA THR A 95 13.64 -0.26 14.46
C THR A 95 13.62 -0.22 12.95
N SER A 96 12.62 0.42 12.37
CA SER A 96 12.50 0.62 10.92
C SER A 96 12.06 2.03 10.58
N LYS A 97 12.50 2.53 9.43
CA LYS A 97 11.98 3.77 8.85
C LYS A 97 10.74 3.47 8.02
N ILE A 98 9.83 4.41 7.99
CA ILE A 98 8.60 4.35 7.21
C ILE A 98 8.38 5.66 6.47
N LEU A 99 7.93 5.54 5.23
CA LEU A 99 7.58 6.63 4.34
C LEU A 99 6.06 6.79 4.33
N LEU A 100 5.58 8.02 4.49
CA LEU A 100 4.17 8.39 4.45
C LEU A 100 3.99 9.68 3.64
N GLY A 101 2.81 9.89 3.08
CA GLY A 101 2.40 11.17 2.52
C GLY A 101 1.32 11.83 3.38
N THR A 102 0.95 13.05 3.06
CA THR A 102 -0.26 13.69 3.58
C THR A 102 -1.28 13.89 2.47
N HIS A 103 -2.54 13.95 2.88
CA HIS A 103 -3.68 14.25 2.03
C HIS A 103 -4.59 15.21 2.81
N THR A 104 -4.37 16.53 2.62
CA THR A 104 -5.06 17.54 3.42
C THR A 104 -6.32 18.09 2.75
N SER A 105 -6.62 17.69 1.51
CA SER A 105 -7.70 18.24 0.69
C SER A 105 -7.59 19.77 0.56
N ASN A 106 -6.38 20.29 0.42
CA ASN A 106 -6.04 21.72 0.35
C ASN A 106 -6.39 22.53 1.62
N GLN A 107 -6.50 21.89 2.77
CA GLN A 107 -6.77 22.58 4.05
C GLN A 107 -5.48 22.98 4.78
N ASP A 108 -4.35 22.37 4.43
CA ASP A 108 -3.03 22.65 5.01
C ASP A 108 -1.92 22.35 3.98
N SER A 109 -0.68 22.62 4.36
CA SER A 109 0.49 22.27 3.57
C SER A 109 0.70 20.75 3.52
N GLU A 110 1.05 20.25 2.34
CA GLU A 110 1.31 18.84 2.14
C GLU A 110 2.77 18.48 2.41
N TYR A 111 2.97 17.29 2.95
CA TYR A 111 4.30 16.79 3.32
C TYR A 111 4.49 15.33 2.96
N VAL A 112 5.74 14.99 2.69
CA VAL A 112 6.23 13.60 2.76
C VAL A 112 6.90 13.43 4.13
N TYR A 113 6.46 12.43 4.89
CA TYR A 113 7.01 12.12 6.21
C TYR A 113 7.94 10.93 6.15
N ILE A 114 9.09 11.08 6.80
CA ILE A 114 9.98 9.97 7.11
C ILE A 114 9.88 9.75 8.61
N GLY A 115 9.24 8.65 8.99
CA GLY A 115 9.03 8.24 10.37
C GLY A 115 9.97 7.12 10.78
N GLU A 116 10.17 6.97 12.09
CA GLU A 116 10.84 5.84 12.72
C GLU A 116 9.84 5.08 13.57
N ILE A 117 9.74 3.78 13.33
CA ILE A 117 8.96 2.84 14.13
C ILE A 117 9.93 2.06 15.00
N LYS A 118 9.63 1.98 16.28
CA LYS A 118 10.29 1.08 17.24
C LYS A 118 9.23 0.09 17.72
N SER A 119 9.43 -1.19 17.46
CA SER A 119 8.54 -2.25 17.90
C SER A 119 9.32 -3.26 18.71
N PRO A 120 8.82 -3.71 19.87
CA PRO A 120 9.43 -4.82 20.58
C PRO A 120 9.32 -6.10 19.74
N LEU A 121 10.34 -6.95 19.82
CA LEU A 121 10.33 -8.25 19.15
C LEU A 121 9.31 -9.23 19.75
N TYR A 122 9.03 -9.06 21.04
CA TYR A 122 8.07 -9.86 21.79
C TYR A 122 7.23 -8.95 22.69
N CYS A 123 5.91 -9.03 22.54
CA CYS A 123 4.94 -8.39 23.43
C CYS A 123 4.20 -9.47 24.22
N THR A 124 3.92 -9.21 25.51
CA THR A 124 3.01 -10.05 26.29
C THR A 124 1.56 -9.66 26.00
N LYS A 125 0.60 -10.54 26.33
CA LYS A 125 -0.84 -10.22 26.23
C LYS A 125 -1.21 -8.97 27.04
N GLU A 126 -0.54 -8.77 28.16
CA GLU A 126 -0.71 -7.63 29.06
C GLU A 126 -0.21 -6.33 28.40
N ASP A 127 0.90 -6.38 27.64
CA ASP A 127 1.41 -5.22 26.91
C ASP A 127 0.43 -4.78 25.82
N VAL A 128 -0.21 -5.71 25.12
CA VAL A 128 -1.21 -5.40 24.10
C VAL A 128 -2.48 -4.80 24.69
N LEU A 129 -2.93 -5.28 25.87
CA LEU A 129 -4.08 -4.73 26.60
C LEU A 129 -3.83 -3.31 27.11
N GLN A 130 -2.61 -3.02 27.57
CA GLN A 130 -2.25 -1.70 28.08
C GLN A 130 -2.23 -0.66 26.99
N TYR A 131 -2.02 -1.05 25.73
CA TYR A 131 -1.95 -0.18 24.60
C TYR A 131 -3.23 0.65 24.37
N GLU A 132 -4.40 0.10 24.69
CA GLU A 132 -5.68 0.79 24.56
C GLU A 132 -6.01 1.75 25.70
N ASN A 133 -5.46 1.50 26.88
CA ASN A 133 -5.69 2.31 28.08
C ASN A 133 -4.56 3.32 28.33
N TYR A 134 -3.76 3.65 27.31
CA TYR A 134 -2.59 4.50 27.45
C TYR A 134 -2.95 5.92 27.93
N THR A 135 -3.00 6.07 29.21
CA THR A 135 -3.03 7.32 29.96
C THR A 135 -1.65 7.68 30.53
N GLY A 136 -0.58 7.38 29.83
CA GLY A 136 0.75 7.96 30.07
C GLY A 136 1.53 7.52 31.30
N PHE A 137 1.04 6.62 32.15
CA PHE A 137 1.65 6.38 33.47
C PHE A 137 1.70 4.93 33.95
N LEU A 138 2.17 4.00 33.14
CA LEU A 138 2.49 2.67 33.70
C LEU A 138 3.88 2.24 33.22
N SER A 139 4.79 2.09 34.20
CA SER A 139 6.10 1.48 34.06
C SER A 139 5.96 0.01 33.68
N THR A 140 5.88 -0.28 32.40
CA THR A 140 5.97 -1.64 31.88
C THR A 140 7.42 -2.07 31.85
N LYS A 141 7.69 -3.34 32.13
CA LYS A 141 9.03 -3.93 32.02
C LYS A 141 9.55 -3.94 30.58
N HIS A 142 8.65 -3.75 29.60
CA HIS A 142 8.93 -3.72 28.16
C HIS A 142 8.48 -2.37 27.59
N PRO A 143 9.32 -1.73 26.81
CA PRO A 143 8.95 -0.48 26.18
C PRO A 143 7.91 -0.75 25.08
N LEU A 144 6.89 0.10 25.01
CA LEU A 144 5.80 0.03 24.06
C LEU A 144 6.27 0.34 22.63
N PRO A 145 5.59 -0.21 21.61
CA PRO A 145 5.78 0.24 20.23
C PRO A 145 5.60 1.75 20.13
N SER A 146 6.46 2.42 19.35
CA SER A 146 6.37 3.87 19.17
C SER A 146 6.60 4.27 17.72
N PHE A 147 6.00 5.37 17.33
CA PHE A 147 6.21 6.03 16.05
C PHE A 147 6.60 7.49 16.28
N GLU A 148 7.61 7.95 15.56
CA GLU A 148 8.09 9.34 15.62
C GLU A 148 8.44 9.82 14.22
N ILE A 149 7.94 11.01 13.83
CA ILE A 149 8.31 11.66 12.58
C ILE A 149 9.72 12.24 12.74
N LYS A 150 10.66 11.78 11.94
CA LYS A 150 12.07 12.22 11.95
C LYS A 150 12.36 13.30 10.95
N ALA A 151 11.64 13.31 9.82
CA ALA A 151 11.78 14.37 8.83
C ALA A 151 10.45 14.63 8.11
N LYS A 152 10.25 15.89 7.71
CA LYS A 152 9.14 16.36 6.89
C LYS A 152 9.72 17.03 5.64
N LEU A 153 9.33 16.60 4.47
CA LEU A 153 9.66 17.25 3.20
C LEU A 153 8.40 17.95 2.70
N LEU A 154 8.50 19.24 2.43
CA LEU A 154 7.39 20.01 1.87
C LEU A 154 7.06 19.49 0.46
N HIS A 155 5.78 19.34 0.16
CA HIS A 155 5.30 18.77 -1.11
C HIS A 155 4.28 19.70 -1.78
N PRO A 156 4.32 19.90 -3.10
CA PRO A 156 3.46 20.83 -3.82
C PRO A 156 2.11 20.20 -4.19
N GLY A 157 1.30 19.85 -3.21
CA GLY A 157 0.01 19.18 -3.35
C GLY A 157 0.02 17.78 -2.76
N GLU A 158 -1.12 17.11 -2.82
CA GLU A 158 -1.34 15.79 -2.23
C GLU A 158 -0.34 14.74 -2.72
N VAL A 159 0.10 13.89 -1.79
CA VAL A 159 1.02 12.79 -2.07
C VAL A 159 0.21 11.54 -2.39
N ILE A 160 -0.03 11.28 -3.67
CA ILE A 160 -0.83 10.14 -4.12
C ILE A 160 -0.06 8.83 -3.90
N ARG A 161 1.21 8.83 -4.32
CA ARG A 161 2.10 7.68 -4.18
C ARG A 161 3.51 8.15 -3.83
N ALA A 162 4.15 7.44 -2.91
CA ALA A 162 5.55 7.65 -2.59
C ALA A 162 6.27 6.30 -2.50
N THR A 163 7.50 6.24 -3.00
CA THR A 163 8.36 5.06 -2.92
C THR A 163 9.82 5.49 -2.78
N HIS A 164 10.62 4.68 -2.09
CA HIS A 164 12.06 4.90 -1.98
C HIS A 164 12.83 4.04 -2.99
N LEU A 165 14.02 4.47 -3.35
CA LEU A 165 14.91 3.67 -4.18
C LEU A 165 15.43 2.45 -3.37
N PRO A 166 15.16 1.20 -3.78
CA PRO A 166 15.53 0.00 -3.00
C PRO A 166 17.02 -0.14 -2.71
N SER A 167 17.88 0.36 -3.60
CA SER A 167 19.34 0.32 -3.43
C SER A 167 19.88 1.44 -2.55
N ASN A 168 19.12 2.51 -2.33
CA ASN A 168 19.50 3.66 -1.51
C ASN A 168 18.25 4.38 -0.99
N SER A 169 17.87 4.08 0.24
CA SER A 169 16.67 4.62 0.88
C SER A 169 16.67 6.15 1.09
N PHE A 170 17.78 6.84 0.82
CA PHE A 170 17.82 8.30 0.88
C PHE A 170 17.10 8.97 -0.28
N PHE A 171 16.93 8.26 -1.40
CA PHE A 171 16.19 8.77 -2.55
C PHE A 171 14.73 8.34 -2.48
N ILE A 172 13.84 9.32 -2.50
CA ILE A 172 12.40 9.16 -2.46
C ILE A 172 11.81 9.77 -3.73
N VAL A 173 10.85 9.06 -4.33
CA VAL A 173 10.09 9.55 -5.47
C VAL A 173 8.61 9.61 -5.09
N THR A 174 7.95 10.71 -5.46
CA THR A 174 6.54 10.95 -5.17
C THR A 174 5.77 11.31 -6.43
N GLN A 175 4.52 10.89 -6.52
CA GLN A 175 3.58 11.33 -7.54
C GLN A 175 2.62 12.37 -6.99
N THR A 176 2.33 13.38 -7.82
CA THR A 176 1.41 14.46 -7.51
C THR A 176 0.13 14.35 -8.34
N TYR A 177 -0.94 14.99 -7.90
CA TYR A 177 -2.22 15.04 -8.62
C TYR A 177 -2.12 15.69 -10.02
N ASN A 178 -1.12 16.54 -10.25
CA ASN A 178 -0.92 17.23 -11.53
C ASN A 178 -0.03 16.45 -12.52
N GLY A 179 0.28 15.19 -12.24
CA GLY A 179 1.08 14.32 -13.08
C GLY A 179 2.59 14.50 -12.98
N ASN A 180 3.09 15.49 -12.22
CA ASN A 180 4.52 15.58 -11.97
C ASN A 180 4.98 14.51 -11.00
N ILE A 181 6.18 13.99 -11.24
CA ILE A 181 6.87 13.09 -10.31
C ILE A 181 8.07 13.86 -9.76
N LEU A 182 8.25 13.84 -8.45
CA LEU A 182 9.31 14.57 -7.77
C LEU A 182 10.30 13.59 -7.16
N LEU A 183 11.59 13.83 -7.40
CA LEU A 183 12.68 13.08 -6.78
C LEU A 183 13.29 13.91 -5.65
N PHE A 184 13.38 13.33 -4.46
CA PHE A 184 14.01 13.90 -3.28
C PHE A 184 15.20 13.06 -2.82
N ASP A 185 16.29 13.72 -2.47
CA ASP A 185 17.34 13.18 -1.60
C ASP A 185 17.15 13.81 -0.22
N TYR A 186 16.49 13.10 0.70
CA TYR A 186 16.09 13.69 1.96
C TYR A 186 17.28 14.05 2.87
N THR A 187 18.49 13.54 2.59
CA THR A 187 19.70 13.92 3.32
C THR A 187 20.14 15.38 3.05
N LYS A 188 19.65 15.95 1.95
CA LYS A 188 19.92 17.35 1.56
C LYS A 188 18.91 18.34 2.10
N HIS A 189 17.91 17.86 2.83
CA HIS A 189 16.86 18.67 3.41
C HIS A 189 17.03 18.79 4.93
N PRO A 190 16.59 19.91 5.55
CA PRO A 190 16.43 19.97 7.00
C PRO A 190 15.38 18.96 7.45
N SER A 191 15.54 18.41 8.65
CA SER A 191 14.58 17.46 9.21
C SER A 191 13.15 18.04 9.29
N PHE A 192 13.06 19.35 9.53
CA PHE A 192 11.80 20.09 9.53
C PHE A 192 11.99 21.37 8.72
N PRO A 193 11.14 21.63 7.69
CA PRO A 193 11.26 22.81 6.87
C PRO A 193 10.92 24.06 7.67
N SER A 194 11.74 25.10 7.54
CA SER A 194 11.47 26.43 8.07
C SER A 194 10.70 27.31 7.08
N ASP A 195 10.87 27.06 5.78
CA ASP A 195 10.08 27.65 4.70
C ASP A 195 9.00 26.67 4.29
N ILE A 196 7.75 27.12 4.38
CA ILE A 196 6.55 26.34 4.00
C ILE A 196 5.96 26.81 2.66
N SER A 197 6.64 27.70 1.94
CA SER A 197 6.17 28.25 0.67
C SER A 197 6.80 27.60 -0.55
N THR A 198 8.02 27.05 -0.42
CA THR A 198 8.80 26.57 -1.55
C THR A 198 9.29 25.14 -1.31
N CYS A 199 8.94 24.26 -2.24
CA CYS A 199 9.41 22.87 -2.30
C CYS A 199 10.71 22.79 -3.11
N TYR A 200 11.69 22.03 -2.63
CA TYR A 200 13.02 21.89 -3.22
C TYR A 200 13.33 20.43 -3.62
N PRO A 201 12.63 19.82 -4.59
CA PRO A 201 13.01 18.50 -5.06
C PRO A 201 14.34 18.58 -5.83
N GLN A 202 15.11 17.50 -5.84
CA GLN A 202 16.34 17.39 -6.62
C GLN A 202 16.06 17.34 -8.11
N MET A 203 14.87 16.84 -8.50
CA MET A 203 14.48 16.71 -9.90
C MET A 203 12.97 16.63 -10.06
N ILE A 204 12.46 17.15 -11.17
CA ILE A 204 11.07 16.98 -11.61
C ILE A 204 11.07 16.10 -12.84
N LEU A 205 10.33 14.99 -12.81
CA LEU A 205 10.09 14.13 -13.96
C LEU A 205 8.76 14.55 -14.60
N LYS A 206 8.84 15.11 -15.82
CA LYS A 206 7.67 15.63 -16.56
C LYS A 206 7.33 14.75 -17.73
N GLY A 207 6.15 14.13 -17.73
CA GLY A 207 5.69 13.25 -18.80
C GLY A 207 4.19 12.99 -18.79
N HIS A 208 3.59 12.94 -17.62
CA HIS A 208 2.14 12.76 -17.45
C HIS A 208 1.39 14.09 -17.47
N THR A 209 0.11 14.04 -17.84
CA THR A 209 -0.80 15.20 -17.94
C THR A 209 -1.97 15.15 -16.97
N ALA A 210 -2.12 14.05 -16.24
CA ALA A 210 -3.10 13.85 -15.18
C ALA A 210 -2.45 13.19 -13.97
N GLU A 211 -3.22 12.97 -12.91
CA GLU A 211 -2.75 12.34 -11.68
C GLU A 211 -2.07 11.00 -11.93
N GLY A 212 -1.03 10.75 -11.18
CA GLY A 212 -0.28 9.50 -11.25
C GLY A 212 -0.79 8.49 -10.24
N ASN A 213 -1.09 7.26 -10.68
CA ASN A 213 -1.66 6.22 -9.86
C ASN A 213 -0.63 5.16 -9.43
N GLY A 214 0.33 4.85 -10.29
CA GLY A 214 1.33 3.81 -10.05
C GLY A 214 2.77 4.29 -10.25
N LEU A 215 3.66 3.76 -9.39
CA LEU A 215 5.07 4.11 -9.35
C LEU A 215 5.91 2.91 -8.91
N CYS A 216 6.88 2.50 -9.71
CA CYS A 216 7.69 1.32 -9.42
C CYS A 216 9.14 1.47 -9.88
N TRP A 217 10.07 1.15 -8.98
CA TRP A 217 11.49 1.03 -9.31
C TRP A 217 11.80 -0.34 -9.92
N ASN A 218 12.71 -0.34 -10.88
CA ASN A 218 13.33 -1.58 -11.34
C ASN A 218 14.42 -1.99 -10.34
N SER A 219 14.18 -3.07 -9.60
CA SER A 219 15.01 -3.49 -8.45
C SER A 219 16.19 -4.40 -8.82
N ASN A 220 16.76 -4.28 -10.02
CA ASN A 220 17.81 -5.17 -10.56
C ASN A 220 18.97 -5.51 -9.61
N LYS A 221 19.27 -4.69 -8.61
CA LYS A 221 20.43 -4.94 -7.73
C LYS A 221 20.18 -5.88 -6.56
N ILE A 222 18.92 -6.19 -6.22
CA ILE A 222 18.62 -7.09 -5.11
C ILE A 222 18.87 -8.58 -5.52
N TYR A 223 18.84 -8.90 -6.81
CA TYR A 223 18.87 -10.25 -7.34
C TYR A 223 20.09 -10.59 -8.24
N ASP A 224 21.18 -9.82 -8.18
CA ASP A 224 22.40 -10.07 -8.96
C ASP A 224 23.04 -11.48 -8.74
N ASN A 225 22.58 -12.21 -7.73
CA ASN A 225 23.00 -13.61 -7.50
C ASN A 225 22.25 -14.65 -8.34
N TYR A 226 21.19 -14.27 -9.04
CA TYR A 226 20.43 -15.17 -9.91
C TYR A 226 20.57 -14.73 -11.37
N LYS A 227 21.71 -15.09 -12.00
CA LYS A 227 21.89 -15.00 -13.45
C LYS A 227 20.94 -15.96 -14.17
N THR A 228 19.66 -15.65 -14.22
CA THR A 228 18.74 -16.32 -15.12
C THR A 228 18.66 -15.52 -16.41
N ASN A 229 19.42 -15.95 -17.42
CA ASN A 229 19.28 -15.49 -18.81
C ASN A 229 17.93 -15.94 -19.44
N GLY A 230 16.92 -16.19 -18.61
CA GLY A 230 15.62 -16.67 -19.03
C GLY A 230 14.72 -15.51 -19.47
N ASN A 231 14.20 -15.59 -20.68
CA ASN A 231 13.12 -14.74 -21.15
C ASN A 231 11.80 -15.44 -20.81
N VAL A 232 10.93 -14.79 -19.98
CA VAL A 232 9.60 -15.34 -19.64
C VAL A 232 8.81 -15.66 -20.91
N PHE A 233 8.85 -14.78 -21.90
CA PHE A 233 8.06 -14.94 -23.12
C PHE A 233 8.56 -16.10 -24.00
N ASN A 234 9.84 -16.47 -23.94
CA ASN A 234 10.35 -17.66 -24.63
C ASN A 234 9.97 -18.96 -23.93
N LYS A 235 9.67 -18.93 -22.62
CA LYS A 235 9.19 -20.09 -21.87
C LYS A 235 7.66 -20.30 -22.03
N LEU A 236 6.94 -19.31 -22.53
CA LEU A 236 5.48 -19.36 -22.70
C LEU A 236 5.03 -20.03 -24.00
N GLY A 237 5.95 -20.53 -24.82
CA GLY A 237 5.66 -21.57 -25.81
C GLY A 237 4.83 -21.18 -27.01
N ASP A 238 5.09 -20.02 -27.64
CA ASP A 238 4.56 -19.75 -28.97
C ASP A 238 5.61 -20.08 -30.05
N ASN A 239 5.25 -21.01 -30.93
CA ASN A 239 6.06 -21.51 -32.04
C ASN A 239 6.21 -20.54 -33.23
N ASP A 240 5.87 -19.25 -33.06
CA ASP A 240 6.01 -18.24 -34.11
C ASP A 240 7.13 -17.24 -33.81
N ALA A 241 8.35 -17.75 -33.59
CA ALA A 241 9.55 -16.93 -33.58
C ALA A 241 9.91 -16.55 -35.01
N MET A 242 9.40 -15.44 -35.54
CA MET A 242 10.03 -14.75 -36.64
C MET A 242 11.35 -14.15 -36.12
N GLU A 243 12.46 -14.74 -36.53
CA GLU A 243 13.80 -14.17 -36.40
C GLU A 243 13.85 -12.82 -37.13
N SER A 244 13.75 -11.71 -36.42
CA SER A 244 14.14 -10.41 -36.93
C SER A 244 15.58 -10.13 -36.52
N ASN A 245 16.50 -10.34 -37.46
CA ASN A 245 17.88 -9.90 -37.40
C ASN A 245 17.94 -8.35 -37.49
N ASP A 246 17.78 -7.66 -36.40
CA ASP A 246 18.02 -6.23 -36.25
C ASP A 246 19.11 -5.97 -35.20
N GLU A 247 20.36 -6.02 -35.63
CA GLU A 247 21.57 -5.87 -34.80
C GLU A 247 21.81 -4.47 -34.22
N ASN A 248 20.86 -3.53 -34.36
CA ASN A 248 20.97 -2.15 -33.87
C ASN A 248 19.86 -1.71 -32.91
N ALA A 249 19.32 -2.64 -32.11
CA ALA A 249 18.48 -2.26 -31.00
C ALA A 249 19.35 -1.62 -29.91
N GLY A 250 19.15 -0.33 -29.63
CA GLY A 250 19.83 0.33 -28.52
C GLY A 250 19.56 -0.46 -27.24
N GLN A 251 20.55 -1.21 -26.77
CA GLN A 251 20.48 -1.96 -25.54
C GLN A 251 20.22 -0.99 -24.40
N ILE A 252 19.09 -1.14 -23.70
CA ILE A 252 18.89 -0.48 -22.42
C ILE A 252 19.92 -1.11 -21.48
N ASN A 253 20.96 -0.35 -21.13
CA ASN A 253 21.98 -0.82 -20.22
C ASN A 253 21.33 -1.16 -18.87
N THR A 254 21.47 -2.40 -18.43
CA THR A 254 20.92 -2.95 -17.19
C THR A 254 21.52 -2.31 -15.92
N SER A 255 22.52 -1.45 -16.06
CA SER A 255 23.10 -0.64 -14.98
C SER A 255 22.30 0.65 -14.66
N ASN A 256 21.27 0.97 -15.45
CA ASN A 256 20.50 2.19 -15.29
C ASN A 256 19.48 2.07 -14.17
N LEU A 257 19.34 3.13 -13.37
CA LEU A 257 18.27 3.27 -12.39
C LEU A 257 16.97 3.61 -13.13
N LEU A 258 16.18 2.58 -13.44
CA LEU A 258 14.91 2.73 -14.13
C LEU A 258 13.76 2.87 -13.14
N LEU A 259 12.90 3.85 -13.40
CA LEU A 259 11.62 4.06 -12.76
C LEU A 259 10.53 3.92 -13.81
N ALA A 260 9.44 3.25 -13.49
CA ALA A 260 8.22 3.22 -14.29
C ALA A 260 7.09 3.90 -13.56
N SER A 261 6.24 4.60 -14.30
CA SER A 261 5.05 5.27 -13.77
C SER A 261 3.87 5.13 -14.72
N CYS A 262 2.66 5.11 -14.15
CA CYS A 262 1.41 5.17 -14.90
C CYS A 262 0.48 6.24 -14.32
N SER A 263 -0.47 6.69 -15.13
CA SER A 263 -1.35 7.82 -14.81
C SER A 263 -2.77 7.60 -15.36
N ALA A 264 -3.70 8.34 -14.78
CA ALA A 264 -5.08 8.46 -15.24
C ALA A 264 -5.20 9.04 -16.66
N ASP A 265 -4.14 9.65 -17.20
CA ASP A 265 -4.09 10.08 -18.61
C ASP A 265 -3.96 8.92 -19.62
N GLY A 266 -3.88 7.67 -19.12
CA GLY A 266 -3.70 6.48 -19.94
C GLY A 266 -2.27 6.30 -20.46
N SER A 267 -1.29 7.01 -19.89
CA SER A 267 0.10 6.91 -20.29
C SER A 267 0.96 6.09 -19.32
N ILE A 268 1.95 5.39 -19.87
CA ILE A 268 3.04 4.77 -19.15
C ILE A 268 4.31 5.54 -19.50
N CYS A 269 5.08 5.94 -18.49
CA CYS A 269 6.38 6.57 -18.67
C CYS A 269 7.49 5.71 -18.04
N LEU A 270 8.60 5.60 -18.77
CA LEU A 270 9.83 4.97 -18.28
C LEU A 270 10.92 6.03 -18.15
N TRP A 271 11.61 6.05 -17.02
CA TRP A 271 12.58 7.07 -16.66
C TRP A 271 13.94 6.46 -16.39
N ASP A 272 15.01 7.08 -16.90
CA ASP A 272 16.40 6.76 -16.55
C ASP A 272 16.95 7.87 -15.66
N ILE A 273 16.90 7.63 -14.36
CA ILE A 273 17.25 8.64 -13.35
C ILE A 273 18.73 9.06 -13.43
N ASN A 274 19.62 8.16 -13.89
CA ASN A 274 21.05 8.50 -14.04
C ASN A 274 21.31 9.63 -15.04
N LYS A 275 20.42 9.81 -16.02
CA LYS A 275 20.58 10.88 -17.02
C LYS A 275 20.34 12.28 -16.46
N GLY A 276 19.59 12.38 -15.37
CA GLY A 276 19.27 13.65 -14.73
C GLY A 276 20.28 14.14 -13.69
N THR A 277 21.15 13.26 -13.18
CA THR A 277 22.03 13.58 -12.04
C THR A 277 23.28 14.41 -12.40
N LYS A 278 23.47 14.78 -13.65
CA LYS A 278 24.71 15.45 -14.12
C LYS A 278 24.75 16.96 -13.90
N SER A 279 23.75 17.60 -13.33
CA SER A 279 23.75 19.05 -13.15
C SER A 279 23.21 19.51 -11.81
N ASN A 280 24.00 20.36 -11.21
CA ASN A 280 23.72 21.39 -10.21
C ASN A 280 23.46 20.94 -8.77
N GLU A 281 24.39 21.38 -7.92
CA GLU A 281 24.19 21.41 -6.47
C GLU A 281 22.95 22.26 -6.17
N VAL A 282 21.98 21.64 -5.51
CA VAL A 282 20.85 22.38 -4.91
C VAL A 282 21.44 23.36 -3.88
N PRO A 283 21.04 24.64 -3.87
CA PRO A 283 21.55 25.60 -2.92
C PRO A 283 21.35 25.11 -1.48
N ARG A 284 22.43 25.02 -0.70
CA ARG A 284 22.39 24.62 0.72
C ARG A 284 21.80 25.68 1.64
N THR A 285 21.53 26.87 1.13
CA THR A 285 21.00 28.00 1.90
C THR A 285 19.51 28.16 1.64
N TYR A 286 18.71 27.64 2.55
CA TYR A 286 17.31 27.99 2.67
C TYR A 286 17.24 29.43 3.19
N GLY A 287 16.90 30.38 2.30
CA GLY A 287 16.70 31.76 2.70
C GLY A 287 15.59 31.86 3.74
N ILE A 288 15.88 32.47 4.88
CA ILE A 288 14.87 32.79 5.90
C ILE A 288 14.02 33.92 5.36
N ASN A 289 13.02 33.61 4.55
CA ASN A 289 12.03 34.60 4.15
C ASN A 289 10.97 34.68 5.25
N LYS A 290 10.75 35.89 5.75
CA LYS A 290 9.77 36.19 6.79
C LYS A 290 8.38 35.72 6.35
N ILE A 291 7.77 34.86 7.18
CA ILE A 291 6.43 34.30 7.03
C ILE A 291 5.42 35.44 7.01
N GLY A 292 4.90 35.78 5.84
CA GLY A 292 3.64 36.49 5.69
C GLY A 292 2.51 35.46 5.80
N LYS A 293 1.65 35.61 6.82
CA LYS A 293 0.44 34.83 6.96
C LYS A 293 -0.53 35.20 5.83
N THR A 294 -0.49 34.48 4.72
CA THR A 294 -1.58 34.48 3.74
C THR A 294 -1.94 33.04 3.44
N ALA A 295 -3.21 32.72 3.54
CA ALA A 295 -3.80 31.39 3.41
C ALA A 295 -3.87 30.88 1.97
N ASP A 296 -2.85 31.12 1.17
CA ASP A 296 -2.70 30.51 -0.16
C ASP A 296 -1.73 29.33 -0.03
N TYR A 297 -2.26 28.13 0.14
CA TYR A 297 -1.51 26.87 0.20
C TYR A 297 -0.86 26.44 -1.11
N ASN A 298 -0.63 27.38 -2.04
CA ASN A 298 0.07 27.15 -3.30
C ASN A 298 1.58 27.04 -3.07
N ILE A 299 2.02 25.85 -2.62
CA ILE A 299 3.44 25.55 -2.50
C ILE A 299 4.06 25.55 -3.89
N LYS A 300 5.03 26.44 -4.11
CA LYS A 300 5.77 26.54 -5.37
C LYS A 300 6.95 25.57 -5.36
N ILE A 301 7.21 24.98 -6.52
CA ILE A 301 8.47 24.26 -6.73
C ILE A 301 9.55 25.29 -7.05
N TYR A 302 10.77 25.07 -6.54
CA TYR A 302 11.92 25.93 -6.81
C TYR A 302 12.17 26.04 -8.33
N GLU A 303 12.25 27.25 -8.85
CA GLU A 303 12.26 27.54 -10.30
C GLU A 303 13.43 26.91 -11.06
N ASN A 304 14.61 26.80 -10.40
CA ASN A 304 15.80 26.20 -11.01
C ASN A 304 15.91 24.68 -10.81
N THR A 305 14.83 24.01 -10.38
CA THR A 305 14.84 22.54 -10.25
C THR A 305 14.99 21.88 -11.61
N PRO A 306 15.98 21.00 -11.81
CA PRO A 306 16.20 20.33 -13.08
C PRO A 306 15.00 19.44 -13.43
N THR A 307 14.67 19.38 -14.73
CA THR A 307 13.59 18.56 -15.25
C THR A 307 14.15 17.40 -16.07
N LEU A 308 13.54 16.24 -15.93
CA LEU A 308 13.84 15.05 -16.71
C LEU A 308 12.63 14.68 -17.56
N SER A 309 12.85 14.45 -18.85
CA SER A 309 11.84 13.87 -19.74
C SER A 309 11.92 12.34 -19.71
N PRO A 310 10.81 11.63 -19.93
CA PRO A 310 10.83 10.16 -19.93
C PRO A 310 11.73 9.64 -21.05
N LEU A 311 12.35 8.49 -20.80
CA LEU A 311 13.09 7.74 -21.81
C LEU A 311 12.17 7.31 -22.96
N CYS A 312 10.96 6.93 -22.60
CA CYS A 312 9.87 6.64 -23.53
C CYS A 312 8.51 6.84 -22.83
N THR A 313 7.52 7.19 -23.61
CA THR A 313 6.14 7.34 -23.19
C THR A 313 5.25 6.51 -24.11
N TRP A 314 4.36 5.76 -23.50
CA TRP A 314 3.31 5.05 -24.22
C TRP A 314 1.95 5.62 -23.83
N THR A 315 1.08 5.75 -24.82
CA THR A 315 -0.33 6.11 -24.64
C THR A 315 -1.16 5.25 -25.58
N ASN A 316 -2.23 4.67 -25.09
CA ASN A 316 -3.19 4.01 -25.97
C ASN A 316 -3.96 5.09 -26.75
N LYS A 317 -3.65 5.23 -28.03
CA LYS A 317 -4.27 6.26 -28.89
C LYS A 317 -5.75 6.02 -29.15
N ASN A 318 -6.20 4.79 -29.05
CA ASN A 318 -7.56 4.39 -29.41
C ASN A 318 -8.52 4.43 -28.23
N GLU A 319 -8.04 4.26 -27.03
CA GLU A 319 -8.84 4.25 -25.81
C GLU A 319 -8.05 4.97 -24.70
N LYS A 320 -8.54 6.11 -24.25
CA LYS A 320 -8.02 6.78 -23.06
C LYS A 320 -8.61 6.11 -21.82
N THR A 321 -8.00 5.01 -21.42
CA THR A 321 -8.36 4.30 -20.20
C THR A 321 -7.38 4.69 -19.10
N SER A 322 -7.88 5.00 -17.91
CA SER A 322 -7.03 5.24 -16.74
C SER A 322 -6.20 3.99 -16.43
N LEU A 323 -4.93 4.21 -16.12
CA LEU A 323 -4.02 3.16 -15.64
C LEU A 323 -3.87 3.30 -14.14
N ASN A 324 -4.09 2.22 -13.39
CA ASN A 324 -4.28 2.27 -11.95
C ASN A 324 -3.03 1.84 -11.16
N ASP A 325 -2.28 0.84 -11.65
CA ASP A 325 -1.07 0.39 -10.97
C ASP A 325 -0.04 -0.15 -11.96
N ILE A 326 1.25 -0.15 -11.55
CA ILE A 326 2.37 -0.55 -12.39
C ILE A 326 3.48 -1.20 -11.55
N PHE A 327 3.96 -2.38 -11.98
CA PHE A 327 5.08 -3.04 -11.32
C PHE A 327 6.00 -3.73 -12.32
N PHE A 328 7.31 -3.65 -12.05
CA PHE A 328 8.27 -4.56 -12.68
C PHE A 328 8.11 -5.95 -12.09
N HIS A 329 8.31 -6.96 -12.95
CA HIS A 329 8.36 -8.34 -12.50
C HIS A 329 9.59 -8.55 -11.61
N PRO A 330 9.47 -9.17 -10.42
CA PRO A 330 10.57 -9.25 -9.45
C PRO A 330 11.79 -10.06 -9.93
N LYS A 331 11.61 -11.05 -10.82
CA LYS A 331 12.69 -11.87 -11.37
C LYS A 331 13.06 -11.50 -12.80
N TYR A 332 12.10 -11.03 -13.59
CA TYR A 332 12.30 -10.67 -15.00
C TYR A 332 12.20 -9.15 -15.16
N PHE A 333 13.27 -8.47 -14.84
CA PHE A 333 13.37 -7.01 -14.81
C PHE A 333 13.05 -6.29 -16.14
N ASN A 334 12.95 -7.05 -17.24
CA ASN A 334 12.48 -6.53 -18.53
C ASN A 334 10.97 -6.62 -18.72
N VAL A 335 10.25 -7.27 -17.80
CA VAL A 335 8.81 -7.43 -17.85
C VAL A 335 8.17 -6.39 -16.95
N LEU A 336 7.27 -5.60 -17.53
CA LEU A 336 6.49 -4.58 -16.86
C LEU A 336 5.01 -4.94 -16.93
N GLY A 337 4.35 -4.99 -15.79
CA GLY A 337 2.90 -5.17 -15.68
C GLY A 337 2.20 -3.85 -15.43
N VAL A 338 1.00 -3.69 -15.99
CA VAL A 338 0.14 -2.50 -15.82
C VAL A 338 -1.32 -2.95 -15.79
N CYS A 339 -2.11 -2.44 -14.86
CA CYS A 339 -3.56 -2.66 -14.82
C CYS A 339 -4.36 -1.39 -15.13
N ASP A 340 -5.60 -1.57 -15.59
CA ASP A 340 -6.44 -0.48 -16.08
C ASP A 340 -7.92 -0.58 -15.65
N ASP A 341 -8.67 0.52 -15.87
CA ASP A 341 -10.10 0.62 -15.58
C ASP A 341 -10.98 -0.31 -16.42
N ASN A 342 -10.48 -0.84 -17.53
CA ASN A 342 -11.21 -1.83 -18.33
C ASN A 342 -11.08 -3.25 -17.75
N GLY A 343 -10.39 -3.42 -16.62
CA GLY A 343 -10.17 -4.71 -15.97
C GLY A 343 -9.08 -5.57 -16.63
N TYR A 344 -8.22 -4.96 -17.44
CA TYR A 344 -7.06 -5.65 -18.01
C TYR A 344 -5.81 -5.51 -17.15
N MET A 345 -5.07 -6.60 -17.00
CA MET A 345 -3.66 -6.62 -16.62
C MET A 345 -2.84 -6.91 -17.86
N ASN A 346 -1.97 -6.00 -18.23
CA ASN A 346 -1.17 -6.01 -19.43
C ASN A 346 0.31 -6.19 -19.12
N LEU A 347 0.99 -7.15 -19.78
CA LEU A 347 2.44 -7.35 -19.67
C LEU A 347 3.16 -6.81 -20.89
N TYR A 348 4.26 -6.10 -20.65
CA TYR A 348 5.12 -5.49 -21.68
C TYR A 348 6.57 -5.94 -21.50
N ASP A 349 7.28 -6.18 -22.62
CA ASP A 349 8.73 -6.41 -22.63
C ASP A 349 9.45 -5.11 -23.04
N ILE A 350 10.09 -4.45 -22.06
CA ILE A 350 10.75 -3.15 -22.28
C ILE A 350 11.99 -3.19 -23.20
N ARG A 351 12.48 -4.36 -23.61
CA ARG A 351 13.60 -4.51 -24.56
C ARG A 351 13.18 -4.27 -26.00
N LYS A 352 11.93 -4.49 -26.33
CA LYS A 352 11.44 -4.35 -27.72
C LYS A 352 11.34 -2.88 -28.10
N LYS A 353 11.89 -2.48 -29.26
CA LYS A 353 11.85 -1.09 -29.74
C LYS A 353 10.45 -0.47 -29.81
N LYS A 354 9.43 -1.32 -30.04
CA LYS A 354 8.02 -0.95 -30.10
C LYS A 354 7.24 -1.57 -28.93
N PHE A 355 7.90 -1.75 -27.77
CA PHE A 355 7.32 -2.49 -26.65
C PHE A 355 6.00 -1.92 -26.15
N PHE A 356 5.75 -0.64 -26.34
CA PHE A 356 4.49 -0.04 -25.93
C PHE A 356 3.45 0.10 -27.04
N THR A 357 3.61 -0.53 -28.20
CA THR A 357 2.55 -0.48 -29.24
C THR A 357 1.36 -1.39 -28.90
N LYS A 358 1.62 -2.52 -28.28
CA LYS A 358 0.63 -3.46 -27.74
C LYS A 358 1.27 -4.29 -26.62
N PRO A 359 0.48 -4.79 -25.66
CA PRO A 359 0.98 -5.72 -24.66
C PRO A 359 1.41 -7.04 -25.31
N GLU A 360 2.35 -7.74 -24.70
CA GLU A 360 2.75 -9.10 -25.09
C GLU A 360 1.68 -10.12 -24.71
N ILE A 361 1.14 -9.95 -23.50
CA ILE A 361 0.07 -10.78 -22.96
C ILE A 361 -0.88 -9.85 -22.20
N ASN A 362 -2.17 -10.14 -22.31
CA ASN A 362 -3.20 -9.50 -21.52
C ASN A 362 -4.03 -10.55 -20.76
N PHE A 363 -4.49 -10.18 -19.58
CA PHE A 363 -5.30 -10.99 -18.69
C PHE A 363 -6.59 -10.25 -18.40
N LYS A 364 -7.71 -10.92 -18.54
CA LYS A 364 -9.03 -10.40 -18.19
C LYS A 364 -10.00 -11.56 -18.05
N ASP A 365 -10.66 -11.67 -16.92
CA ASP A 365 -11.82 -12.54 -16.70
C ASP A 365 -13.00 -11.82 -16.05
N HIS A 366 -12.79 -10.54 -15.69
CA HIS A 366 -13.78 -9.73 -15.02
C HIS A 366 -13.95 -8.37 -15.72
N ASN A 367 -15.14 -7.76 -15.66
CA ASN A 367 -15.42 -6.50 -16.37
C ASN A 367 -15.28 -5.25 -15.48
N GLU A 368 -15.10 -5.45 -14.18
CA GLU A 368 -14.90 -4.33 -13.26
C GLU A 368 -13.47 -3.76 -13.37
N PRO A 369 -13.29 -2.47 -13.04
CA PRO A 369 -11.97 -1.85 -12.98
C PRO A 369 -11.00 -2.64 -12.11
N MET A 370 -9.79 -2.85 -12.62
CA MET A 370 -8.69 -3.45 -11.87
C MET A 370 -7.86 -2.34 -11.23
N ASN A 371 -7.95 -2.19 -9.91
CA ASN A 371 -7.30 -1.09 -9.20
C ASN A 371 -5.83 -1.35 -8.90
N THR A 372 -5.47 -2.61 -8.68
CA THR A 372 -4.10 -2.97 -8.24
C THR A 372 -3.80 -4.42 -8.59
N PHE A 373 -2.52 -4.72 -8.68
CA PHE A 373 -2.02 -6.09 -8.81
C PHE A 373 -0.67 -6.23 -8.12
N SER A 374 -0.22 -7.45 -7.90
CA SER A 374 1.11 -7.72 -7.34
C SER A 374 1.64 -9.05 -7.83
N PHE A 375 2.94 -9.11 -8.13
CA PHE A 375 3.64 -10.36 -8.43
C PHE A 375 4.11 -11.05 -7.16
N ASP A 376 4.09 -12.38 -7.15
CA ASP A 376 4.77 -13.15 -6.09
C ASP A 376 6.29 -13.06 -6.27
N HIS A 377 7.01 -12.67 -5.23
CA HIS A 377 8.47 -12.54 -5.27
C HIS A 377 9.21 -13.87 -5.38
N PHE A 378 8.57 -14.97 -5.01
CA PHE A 378 9.18 -16.31 -5.01
C PHE A 378 8.73 -17.14 -6.20
N SER A 379 7.48 -17.04 -6.61
CA SER A 379 6.94 -17.73 -7.78
C SER A 379 7.07 -16.87 -9.04
N GLU A 380 7.75 -17.38 -10.07
CA GLU A 380 7.99 -16.65 -11.33
C GLU A 380 6.69 -16.36 -12.12
N TYR A 381 5.65 -17.11 -11.86
CA TYR A 381 4.48 -17.11 -12.73
C TYR A 381 3.20 -16.62 -12.06
N ILE A 382 3.20 -16.49 -10.74
CA ILE A 382 2.00 -16.16 -9.98
C ILE A 382 1.91 -14.66 -9.72
N PHE A 383 0.73 -14.10 -9.93
CA PHE A 383 0.35 -12.76 -9.53
C PHE A 383 -1.09 -12.71 -9.05
N SER A 384 -1.45 -11.67 -8.33
CA SER A 384 -2.80 -11.41 -7.86
C SER A 384 -3.30 -10.06 -8.37
N CYS A 385 -4.61 -9.96 -8.65
CA CYS A 385 -5.29 -8.74 -9.05
C CYS A 385 -6.42 -8.42 -8.09
N GLY A 386 -6.68 -7.12 -7.85
CA GLY A 386 -7.78 -6.63 -7.04
C GLY A 386 -8.66 -5.66 -7.80
N TYR A 387 -9.97 -5.87 -7.66
CA TYR A 387 -10.98 -5.16 -8.44
C TYR A 387 -11.80 -4.20 -7.58
N SER A 388 -12.52 -3.30 -8.24
CA SER A 388 -13.36 -2.27 -7.62
C SER A 388 -14.57 -2.83 -6.88
N ASP A 389 -15.01 -4.04 -7.18
CA ASP A 389 -16.13 -4.74 -6.52
C ASP A 389 -15.71 -5.57 -5.30
N GLY A 390 -14.39 -5.62 -4.99
CA GLY A 390 -13.84 -6.39 -3.87
C GLY A 390 -13.38 -7.80 -4.22
N LEU A 391 -13.52 -8.22 -5.47
CA LEU A 391 -12.99 -9.50 -5.94
C LEU A 391 -11.47 -9.48 -6.02
N ILE A 392 -10.84 -10.62 -5.69
CA ILE A 392 -9.41 -10.84 -5.88
C ILE A 392 -9.27 -12.05 -6.81
N SER A 393 -8.46 -11.93 -7.86
CA SER A 393 -8.12 -13.05 -8.74
C SER A 393 -6.64 -13.40 -8.68
N ILE A 394 -6.35 -14.70 -8.72
CA ILE A 394 -4.98 -15.23 -8.77
C ILE A 394 -4.73 -15.81 -10.15
N TRP A 395 -3.62 -15.45 -10.75
CA TRP A 395 -3.28 -15.78 -12.12
C TRP A 395 -1.93 -16.49 -12.23
N ASP A 396 -1.79 -17.29 -13.31
CA ASP A 396 -0.51 -17.79 -13.80
C ASP A 396 -0.18 -17.11 -15.14
N ILE A 397 0.98 -16.47 -15.24
CA ILE A 397 1.43 -15.75 -16.45
C ILE A 397 1.41 -16.65 -17.69
N ARG A 398 1.60 -17.96 -17.53
CA ARG A 398 1.62 -18.96 -18.62
C ARG A 398 0.22 -19.31 -19.14
N TYR A 399 -0.84 -18.92 -18.40
CA TYR A 399 -2.21 -19.26 -18.73
C TYR A 399 -3.10 -18.01 -18.56
N ASN A 400 -3.41 -17.38 -19.70
CA ASN A 400 -4.13 -16.10 -19.74
C ASN A 400 -5.63 -16.21 -20.11
N LYS A 401 -6.21 -17.41 -20.10
CA LYS A 401 -7.61 -17.61 -20.49
C LYS A 401 -8.59 -17.34 -19.34
N GLU A 402 -8.22 -17.77 -18.15
CA GLU A 402 -9.03 -17.64 -16.93
C GLU A 402 -8.11 -17.59 -15.70
N SER A 403 -8.59 -17.01 -14.62
CA SER A 403 -7.88 -16.99 -13.34
C SER A 403 -7.82 -18.38 -12.73
N LEU A 404 -6.74 -18.67 -11.98
CA LEU A 404 -6.59 -19.94 -11.25
C LEU A 404 -7.55 -20.03 -10.07
N LEU A 405 -7.85 -18.89 -9.44
CA LEU A 405 -8.65 -18.82 -8.23
C LEU A 405 -9.24 -17.42 -8.07
N ASN A 406 -10.51 -17.37 -7.69
CA ASN A 406 -11.21 -16.14 -7.31
C ASN A 406 -11.56 -16.18 -5.83
N LEU A 407 -11.22 -15.11 -5.11
CA LEU A 407 -11.43 -14.95 -3.67
C LEU A 407 -12.44 -13.81 -3.46
N ASP A 408 -13.64 -14.16 -3.01
CA ASP A 408 -14.73 -13.22 -2.71
C ASP A 408 -14.91 -13.13 -1.18
N TYR A 409 -14.40 -12.06 -0.61
CA TYR A 409 -14.53 -11.77 0.83
C TYR A 409 -14.77 -10.29 1.10
N HIS A 410 -13.95 -9.39 0.50
CA HIS A 410 -14.14 -7.97 0.67
C HIS A 410 -15.51 -7.53 0.12
N THR A 411 -16.10 -6.54 0.75
CA THR A 411 -17.44 -6.06 0.39
C THR A 411 -17.41 -4.77 -0.42
N GLN A 412 -16.23 -4.19 -0.57
CA GLN A 412 -15.99 -2.95 -1.31
C GLN A 412 -14.64 -3.04 -2.04
N SER A 413 -14.33 -1.98 -2.79
CA SER A 413 -13.16 -1.86 -3.63
C SER A 413 -11.86 -2.29 -2.94
N ILE A 414 -11.01 -3.02 -3.67
CA ILE A 414 -9.64 -3.31 -3.27
C ILE A 414 -8.77 -2.12 -3.68
N ASN A 415 -8.10 -1.51 -2.70
CA ASN A 415 -7.20 -0.37 -2.93
C ASN A 415 -5.75 -0.79 -3.15
N ARG A 416 -5.33 -1.88 -2.49
CA ARG A 416 -3.95 -2.35 -2.57
C ARG A 416 -3.84 -3.86 -2.38
N ILE A 417 -2.94 -4.45 -3.17
CA ILE A 417 -2.45 -5.82 -2.98
C ILE A 417 -0.93 -5.79 -2.93
N LYS A 418 -0.32 -6.50 -1.97
CA LYS A 418 1.13 -6.68 -1.91
C LYS A 418 1.47 -8.10 -1.45
N PHE A 419 2.25 -8.83 -2.25
CA PHE A 419 2.82 -10.11 -1.81
C PHE A 419 3.83 -9.91 -0.68
N CYS A 420 3.86 -10.87 0.22
CA CYS A 420 4.82 -10.93 1.31
C CYS A 420 6.24 -11.11 0.76
N LEU A 421 7.20 -10.36 1.33
CA LEU A 421 8.60 -10.42 0.94
C LEU A 421 9.35 -11.62 1.56
N MET A 422 8.69 -12.37 2.45
CA MET A 422 9.33 -13.41 3.27
C MET A 422 8.89 -14.82 2.90
N GLN A 423 7.70 -14.97 2.32
CA GLN A 423 7.11 -16.28 2.04
C GLN A 423 6.28 -16.25 0.77
N SER A 424 6.47 -17.28 -0.09
CA SER A 424 5.68 -17.47 -1.30
C SER A 424 4.23 -17.76 -0.98
N GLY A 425 3.34 -17.24 -1.83
CA GLY A 425 1.91 -17.50 -1.75
C GLY A 425 1.18 -16.75 -0.64
N ILE A 426 1.89 -15.97 0.18
CA ILE A 426 1.27 -15.07 1.16
C ILE A 426 1.20 -13.66 0.59
N PHE A 427 0.03 -13.03 0.67
CA PHE A 427 -0.17 -11.65 0.27
C PHE A 427 -1.18 -10.93 1.18
N GLY A 428 -1.13 -9.62 1.18
CA GLY A 428 -2.07 -8.76 1.89
C GLY A 428 -2.91 -7.93 0.94
N THR A 429 -4.12 -7.60 1.36
CA THR A 429 -5.05 -6.71 0.66
C THR A 429 -5.57 -5.62 1.57
N CYS A 430 -5.84 -4.45 1.02
CA CYS A 430 -6.51 -3.33 1.68
C CYS A 430 -7.76 -2.95 0.90
N SER A 431 -8.85 -2.65 1.61
CA SER A 431 -10.13 -2.36 0.99
C SER A 431 -10.83 -1.15 1.62
N ASP A 432 -11.74 -0.56 0.83
CA ASP A 432 -12.66 0.47 1.29
C ASP A 432 -13.65 -0.02 2.33
N ASP A 433 -13.81 -1.34 2.48
CA ASP A 433 -14.61 -1.93 3.55
C ASP A 433 -13.99 -1.73 4.95
N GLY A 434 -12.81 -1.07 5.04
CA GLY A 434 -12.09 -0.77 6.26
C GLY A 434 -11.34 -1.97 6.85
N THR A 435 -11.08 -3.00 6.06
CA THR A 435 -10.26 -4.14 6.49
C THR A 435 -8.97 -4.25 5.68
N ALA A 436 -7.94 -4.81 6.32
CA ALA A 436 -6.79 -5.37 5.65
C ALA A 436 -6.76 -6.88 5.92
N CYS A 437 -6.64 -7.66 4.84
CA CYS A 437 -6.69 -9.12 4.93
C CYS A 437 -5.34 -9.72 4.53
N ILE A 438 -4.96 -10.81 5.20
CA ILE A 438 -3.80 -11.63 4.83
C ILE A 438 -4.30 -12.97 4.28
N TRP A 439 -3.71 -13.37 3.19
CA TRP A 439 -4.10 -14.55 2.41
C TRP A 439 -2.94 -15.50 2.25
N ASP A 440 -3.25 -16.79 2.17
CA ASP A 440 -2.31 -17.87 1.87
C ASP A 440 -2.90 -18.77 0.77
N ILE A 441 -2.42 -18.62 -0.46
CA ILE A 441 -2.91 -19.40 -1.61
C ILE A 441 -2.55 -20.89 -1.55
N SER A 442 -1.60 -21.27 -0.72
CA SER A 442 -1.19 -22.67 -0.54
C SER A 442 -2.22 -23.51 0.25
N ARG A 443 -3.14 -22.85 0.95
CA ARG A 443 -4.18 -23.50 1.77
C ARG A 443 -5.28 -24.16 0.94
N ASN A 444 -4.90 -25.13 0.14
CA ASN A 444 -5.84 -25.88 -0.71
C ASN A 444 -6.08 -27.31 -0.21
N SER A 445 -5.56 -27.68 0.98
CA SER A 445 -5.53 -29.07 1.41
C SER A 445 -6.87 -29.58 1.95
N LYS A 446 -7.16 -30.87 1.65
CA LYS A 446 -8.35 -31.61 2.07
C LYS A 446 -8.56 -31.67 3.60
N ASN A 447 -7.53 -31.40 4.40
CA ASN A 447 -7.60 -31.43 5.85
C ASN A 447 -8.43 -30.26 6.43
N TYR A 448 -8.56 -29.15 5.69
CA TYR A 448 -9.35 -27.99 6.09
C TYR A 448 -10.87 -28.23 5.98
N GLU A 449 -11.30 -29.18 5.15
CA GLU A 449 -12.73 -29.49 4.98
C GLU A 449 -13.39 -30.11 6.22
N GLN A 450 -12.61 -30.78 7.08
CA GLN A 450 -13.13 -31.38 8.30
C GLN A 450 -13.36 -30.35 9.40
N VAL A 451 -12.45 -29.40 9.56
CA VAL A 451 -12.58 -28.31 10.55
C VAL A 451 -13.74 -27.38 10.17
N ARG A 452 -13.94 -27.15 8.89
CA ARG A 452 -14.95 -26.25 8.35
C ARG A 452 -16.38 -26.76 8.49
N LYS A 453 -16.63 -28.06 8.40
CA LYS A 453 -17.96 -28.61 8.65
C LYS A 453 -18.49 -28.29 10.04
N LEU A 454 -17.59 -28.14 11.01
CA LEU A 454 -17.92 -27.74 12.38
C LEU A 454 -18.22 -26.23 12.50
N GLU A 455 -17.59 -25.39 11.66
CA GLU A 455 -17.81 -23.93 11.66
C GLU A 455 -19.07 -23.52 10.88
N ASP A 456 -19.35 -24.16 9.75
CA ASP A 456 -20.56 -23.92 8.95
C ASP A 456 -21.86 -24.27 9.72
N ASP A 457 -21.80 -25.27 10.61
CA ASP A 457 -22.93 -25.66 11.48
C ASP A 457 -23.19 -24.68 12.65
N ILE A 458 -22.19 -23.87 13.03
CA ILE A 458 -22.28 -22.96 14.20
C ILE A 458 -22.72 -21.54 13.80
N TYR A 459 -22.38 -21.06 12.61
CA TYR A 459 -22.51 -19.63 12.27
C TYR A 459 -23.55 -19.28 11.23
N ASN A 460 -24.38 -20.14 10.70
CA ASN A 460 -25.46 -19.82 9.73
C ASN A 460 -25.13 -18.63 8.78
N ASN A 461 -23.86 -18.48 8.37
CA ASN A 461 -23.40 -17.31 7.64
C ASN A 461 -23.50 -17.56 6.13
N PRO A 462 -24.29 -16.77 5.37
CA PRO A 462 -24.54 -17.03 3.93
C PRO A 462 -23.31 -16.82 3.05
N LYS A 463 -22.30 -16.08 3.46
CA LYS A 463 -21.05 -15.91 2.73
C LYS A 463 -19.99 -16.90 3.23
N LYS A 464 -19.63 -17.82 2.36
CA LYS A 464 -18.59 -18.81 2.60
C LYS A 464 -17.21 -18.13 2.69
N ILE A 465 -16.60 -18.08 3.88
CA ILE A 465 -15.25 -17.54 4.07
C ILE A 465 -14.25 -18.37 3.24
N PRO A 466 -13.44 -17.73 2.35
CA PRO A 466 -12.44 -18.43 1.57
C PRO A 466 -11.42 -19.15 2.47
N LYS A 467 -11.04 -20.38 2.11
CA LYS A 467 -10.04 -21.17 2.86
C LYS A 467 -8.67 -20.50 2.93
N GLN A 468 -8.38 -19.67 1.92
CA GLN A 468 -7.14 -18.94 1.76
C GLN A 468 -7.05 -17.74 2.70
N LEU A 469 -8.14 -17.30 3.30
CA LEU A 469 -8.13 -16.19 4.26
C LEU A 469 -7.43 -16.62 5.55
N LEU A 470 -6.28 -16.02 5.81
CA LEU A 470 -5.45 -16.30 6.99
C LEU A 470 -5.80 -15.40 8.17
N PHE A 471 -5.98 -14.11 7.90
CA PHE A 471 -6.16 -13.11 8.96
C PHE A 471 -6.93 -11.89 8.46
N VAL A 472 -7.75 -11.30 9.32
CA VAL A 472 -8.47 -10.05 9.06
C VAL A 472 -8.08 -9.02 10.12
N HIS A 473 -7.48 -7.92 9.67
CA HIS A 473 -7.21 -6.76 10.48
C HIS A 473 -8.36 -5.76 10.35
N GLY A 474 -9.14 -5.59 11.41
CA GLY A 474 -10.32 -4.70 11.47
C GLY A 474 -10.10 -3.42 12.28
N GLY A 475 -8.85 -2.98 12.42
CA GLY A 475 -8.47 -1.84 13.28
C GLY A 475 -8.81 -0.46 12.73
N HIS A 476 -9.12 -0.35 11.44
CA HIS A 476 -9.52 0.90 10.81
C HIS A 476 -11.04 1.12 10.86
N VAL A 477 -11.45 2.36 11.05
CA VAL A 477 -12.87 2.80 11.07
C VAL A 477 -13.29 3.43 9.72
N GLY A 478 -12.42 3.44 8.75
CA GLY A 478 -12.65 3.95 7.39
C GLY A 478 -11.86 3.13 6.38
N SER A 479 -11.95 3.53 5.11
CA SER A 479 -11.20 2.92 3.99
C SER A 479 -9.73 2.73 4.33
N VAL A 480 -9.17 1.55 4.00
CA VAL A 480 -7.72 1.31 4.11
C VAL A 480 -7.09 1.56 2.75
N TYR A 481 -6.22 2.55 2.66
CA TYR A 481 -5.69 3.04 1.38
C TYR A 481 -4.46 2.27 0.90
N ASP A 482 -3.52 1.99 1.80
CA ASP A 482 -2.27 1.32 1.43
C ASP A 482 -1.75 0.44 2.56
N MET A 483 -0.87 -0.49 2.20
CA MET A 483 -0.16 -1.35 3.13
C MET A 483 1.29 -1.56 2.70
N SER A 484 2.14 -1.92 3.66
CA SER A 484 3.52 -2.30 3.39
C SER A 484 3.96 -3.43 4.31
N TRP A 485 4.71 -4.38 3.74
CA TRP A 485 5.43 -5.39 4.50
C TRP A 485 6.77 -4.85 4.97
N ALA A 486 7.17 -5.16 6.20
CA ALA A 486 8.52 -4.84 6.64
C ALA A 486 9.54 -5.73 5.93
N ASN A 487 10.68 -5.15 5.56
CA ASN A 487 11.79 -5.86 4.90
C ASN A 487 12.64 -6.72 5.86
N SER A 488 12.10 -7.07 7.00
CA SER A 488 12.75 -7.91 8.02
C SER A 488 12.17 -9.32 8.00
N ASN A 489 12.82 -10.25 8.72
CA ASN A 489 12.33 -11.62 8.88
C ASN A 489 11.04 -11.71 9.74
N THR A 490 10.25 -10.65 9.83
CA THR A 490 9.02 -10.59 10.61
C THR A 490 7.85 -10.29 9.68
N PHE A 491 6.70 -10.91 9.93
CA PHE A 491 5.43 -10.59 9.23
C PHE A 491 4.81 -9.30 9.77
N LEU A 492 5.64 -8.27 9.92
CA LEU A 492 5.18 -6.96 10.35
C LEU A 492 4.58 -6.21 9.17
N VAL A 493 3.38 -5.70 9.36
CA VAL A 493 2.61 -4.96 8.35
C VAL A 493 2.33 -3.56 8.86
N ALA A 494 2.45 -2.57 7.98
CA ALA A 494 1.95 -1.23 8.21
C ALA A 494 0.75 -0.98 7.30
N THR A 495 -0.30 -0.35 7.81
CA THR A 495 -1.50 0.06 7.08
C THR A 495 -1.85 1.49 7.41
N VAL A 496 -2.41 2.21 6.42
CA VAL A 496 -2.92 3.58 6.57
C VAL A 496 -4.33 3.68 6.01
N GLY A 497 -5.15 4.53 6.61
CA GLY A 497 -6.55 4.64 6.20
C GLY A 497 -7.16 6.02 6.39
N ALA A 498 -8.42 6.14 5.97
CA ALA A 498 -9.23 7.37 6.02
C ALA A 498 -9.49 7.85 7.45
N ASP A 499 -9.29 6.99 8.45
CA ASP A 499 -9.42 7.32 9.88
C ASP A 499 -8.20 8.08 10.45
N ASN A 500 -7.32 8.60 9.60
CA ASN A 500 -6.08 9.28 9.95
C ASN A 500 -5.16 8.41 10.81
N SER A 501 -5.24 7.09 10.72
CA SER A 501 -4.39 6.22 11.51
C SER A 501 -3.32 5.54 10.67
N LEU A 502 -2.10 5.52 11.23
CA LEU A 502 -1.06 4.57 10.90
C LEU A 502 -1.16 3.42 11.88
N GLN A 503 -1.35 2.21 11.38
CA GLN A 503 -1.36 1.01 12.20
C GLN A 503 -0.21 0.10 11.77
N VAL A 504 0.63 -0.31 12.72
CA VAL A 504 1.72 -1.25 12.49
C VAL A 504 1.49 -2.46 13.38
N TRP A 505 1.36 -3.61 12.76
CA TRP A 505 0.90 -4.79 13.46
C TRP A 505 1.60 -6.06 12.97
N HIS A 506 1.74 -6.98 13.90
CA HIS A 506 2.23 -8.33 13.66
C HIS A 506 1.18 -9.31 14.20
N MET A 507 0.63 -10.15 13.32
CA MET A 507 -0.33 -11.15 13.75
C MET A 507 0.32 -12.19 14.67
N ASN A 508 -0.47 -12.78 15.54
CA ASN A 508 0.03 -13.82 16.43
C ASN A 508 0.46 -15.05 15.60
N GLU A 509 1.69 -15.52 15.80
CA GLU A 509 2.28 -16.65 15.06
C GLU A 509 1.45 -17.93 15.11
N GLN A 510 0.61 -18.11 16.13
CA GLN A 510 -0.29 -19.25 16.22
C GLN A 510 -1.26 -19.38 15.03
N PHE A 511 -1.55 -18.26 14.33
CA PHE A 511 -2.37 -18.27 13.12
C PHE A 511 -1.59 -18.62 11.84
N MET A 512 -0.27 -18.57 11.89
CA MET A 512 0.59 -18.82 10.73
C MET A 512 0.83 -20.31 10.50
N PHE A 513 0.82 -21.12 11.56
CA PHE A 513 1.26 -22.52 11.56
C PHE A 513 0.13 -23.52 11.81
N GLN A 514 -1.12 -23.08 11.79
CA GLN A 514 -2.31 -23.94 11.77
C GLN A 514 -2.75 -24.21 10.33
#